data_82b6a5f00743f4eb3c05efb9e8546cd2
#
_entry.id   82b6a5f00743f4eb3c05efb9e8546cd2
#
_cell.length_a   1.000
_cell.length_b   1.000
_cell.length_c   1.000
_cell.angle_alpha   90.00
_cell.angle_beta   90.00
_cell.angle_gamma   90.00
#
_symmetry.space_group_name_H-M   'P 1'
#
loop_
_entity.id
_entity.type
_entity.pdbx_description
1 polymer ?
#
loop_
_entity_poly.entity_id
_entity_poly.type
_entity_poly.pdbx_seq_one_letter_code
_entity_poly.pdbx_strand_id
1 'polypeptide(L)'
;VIEIVMTCLGQQLDSSAGLGLLEQLLQDQQQMTVVANFAQQHERHALPAQAKFYRDLIPLTTPKPGEQLAFEVDLDACSGCKACVAACHNLNGLEEDEIWRSVGLLSGGSVQLPVIQHVTSACHHCIEPACLQGCPVNAYEKDPITGIVRHLDDQCIGCQYCVLKCPYDVPKFSPSKGIVRKCDMCSNRLAVGEAPACVQSCPNQAIRITIVNQQAIVEESEANQFVPGAADPSYTLPTTVYKTNRALPRNLLPADYHAAAPQHAHMPLIFMLVLTQMSVGAFTVERLLDWLSTSPGQGAIENTRPVHLLAAFGLGMLGLVASLFHLGRPFYAFRAFIGLRTSWLSREILGFGLFAKLAAIYTVLPWLSEAWLSHWGLAVSRDQYNQLGWAVVVSGLGGVWCSVMLYDSTRRVLWTWPRTGFRFLMTGALLGIPTSLLISFAAAAWSSSNTIQEIMDDYGRVLCGWLVVLGGIKLIYEMTIFRHLLARQLTPLKRSAMLLQGELSRVTVQRVLCGLIGCVLLPGALFAFSKLDSPHAVSPRFVVGATVVSLGFAFLGEILERYLFFTSVIAPKMPGTPAA
;
A
#
# COMPACT_ATOMS: atom_id res chain seq x y z
N VAL A 1 1.72 54.64 28.84
CA VAL A 1 2.48 53.38 28.61
C VAL A 1 3.97 53.67 28.52
N ILE A 2 4.39 54.75 27.83
CA ILE A 2 5.81 55.15 27.71
C ILE A 2 6.37 55.65 29.06
N GLU A 3 5.57 56.41 29.86
CA GLU A 3 5.96 56.87 31.17
C GLU A 3 6.11 55.73 32.22
N ILE A 4 5.27 54.69 32.15
CA ILE A 4 5.36 53.54 33.05
C ILE A 4 6.60 52.68 32.72
N VAL A 5 6.96 52.53 31.43
CA VAL A 5 8.18 51.81 31.02
C VAL A 5 9.45 52.55 31.43
N MET A 6 9.44 53.92 31.39
CA MET A 6 10.56 54.73 31.82
C MET A 6 10.73 54.71 33.35
N THR A 7 9.66 54.56 34.12
CA THR A 7 9.74 54.49 35.60
C THR A 7 10.22 53.13 36.08
N CYS A 8 9.88 52.02 35.38
CA CYS A 8 10.43 50.69 35.66
C CYS A 8 11.91 50.54 35.29
N LEU A 9 12.36 51.20 34.21
CA LEU A 9 13.75 51.21 33.79
C LEU A 9 14.62 52.07 34.73
N GLY A 10 14.04 53.16 35.32
CA GLY A 10 14.74 54.04 36.23
C GLY A 10 15.13 53.43 37.61
N GLN A 11 14.43 52.40 38.06
CA GLN A 11 14.71 51.73 39.33
C GLN A 11 15.79 50.61 39.23
N GLN A 12 16.18 50.15 38.05
CA GLN A 12 17.27 49.22 37.85
C GLN A 12 18.60 49.85 37.45
N LEU A 13 18.62 51.17 37.25
CA LEU A 13 19.79 51.93 36.77
C LEU A 13 20.83 52.28 37.82
N ASP A 14 20.63 51.97 39.10
CA ASP A 14 21.50 52.42 40.16
C ASP A 14 22.70 51.51 40.51
N SER A 15 22.97 50.46 39.74
CA SER A 15 24.08 49.53 40.02
C SER A 15 25.18 49.42 38.94
N SER A 16 25.07 50.17 37.85
CA SER A 16 26.12 50.19 36.79
C SER A 16 26.56 51.64 36.50
N ALA A 17 27.41 52.18 37.33
CA ALA A 17 28.02 53.48 37.11
C ALA A 17 28.83 53.51 35.81
N GLY A 18 28.29 54.18 34.76
CA GLY A 18 29.07 54.60 33.61
C GLY A 18 28.68 54.18 32.22
N LEU A 19 27.76 53.26 32.04
CA LEU A 19 27.33 52.82 30.70
C LEU A 19 26.09 53.59 30.22
N GLY A 20 26.09 54.05 28.98
CA GLY A 20 24.90 54.67 28.35
C GLY A 20 23.81 53.62 28.13
N LEU A 21 22.51 54.09 28.04
CA LEU A 21 21.36 53.22 27.83
C LEU A 21 21.56 52.27 26.61
N LEU A 22 22.23 52.76 25.58
CA LEU A 22 22.51 51.99 24.36
C LEU A 22 23.55 50.91 24.67
N GLU A 23 24.56 51.20 25.49
CA GLU A 23 25.58 50.20 25.89
C GLU A 23 24.99 49.15 26.80
N GLN A 24 24.06 49.51 27.69
CA GLN A 24 23.33 48.55 28.51
C GLN A 24 22.42 47.65 27.65
N LEU A 25 21.69 48.20 26.68
CA LEU A 25 20.89 47.41 25.76
C LEU A 25 21.74 46.48 24.87
N LEU A 26 22.93 46.94 24.44
CA LEU A 26 23.87 46.12 23.70
C LEU A 26 24.50 45.05 24.57
N GLN A 27 24.74 45.33 25.84
CA GLN A 27 25.24 44.37 26.81
C GLN A 27 24.18 43.34 27.20
N ASP A 28 22.91 43.75 27.30
CA ASP A 28 21.77 42.83 27.48
C ASP A 28 21.53 41.97 26.22
N GLN A 29 21.76 42.52 25.04
CA GLN A 29 21.77 41.73 23.80
C GLN A 29 22.97 40.81 23.69
N GLN A 30 24.12 41.18 24.26
CA GLN A 30 25.30 40.31 24.36
C GLN A 30 25.16 39.27 25.48
N GLN A 31 24.33 39.53 26.50
CA GLN A 31 23.90 38.48 27.40
C GLN A 31 23.06 37.49 26.60
N MET A 32 23.62 36.30 26.41
CA MET A 32 23.03 35.26 25.61
C MET A 32 21.56 35.07 25.96
N THR A 33 20.71 35.15 24.95
CA THR A 33 19.31 34.74 25.09
C THR A 33 19.25 33.30 25.65
N VAL A 34 18.14 32.91 26.24
CA VAL A 34 17.93 31.53 26.71
C VAL A 34 18.28 30.51 25.61
N VAL A 35 17.98 30.83 24.37
CA VAL A 35 18.33 30.00 23.21
C VAL A 35 19.82 29.97 22.93
N ALA A 36 20.52 31.12 23.04
CA ALA A 36 21.97 31.20 22.83
C ALA A 36 22.74 30.49 23.98
N ASN A 37 22.29 30.66 25.24
CA ASN A 37 22.82 29.90 26.39
C ASN A 37 22.64 28.39 26.21
N PHE A 38 21.46 27.97 25.71
CA PHE A 38 21.19 26.57 25.40
C PHE A 38 22.14 26.06 24.32
N ALA A 39 22.28 26.77 23.21
CA ALA A 39 23.18 26.41 22.11
C ALA A 39 24.64 26.30 22.59
N GLN A 40 25.11 27.26 23.39
CA GLN A 40 26.47 27.24 23.93
C GLN A 40 26.72 26.07 24.90
N GLN A 41 25.74 25.74 25.75
CA GLN A 41 25.83 24.57 26.62
C GLN A 41 25.84 23.26 25.83
N HIS A 42 25.07 23.21 24.74
CA HIS A 42 25.04 22.08 23.83
C HIS A 42 26.37 21.90 23.09
N GLU A 43 26.95 22.96 22.56
CA GLU A 43 28.26 22.96 21.89
C GLU A 43 29.40 22.54 22.84
N ARG A 44 29.28 22.89 24.13
CA ARG A 44 30.24 22.49 25.18
C ARG A 44 29.98 21.08 25.74
N HIS A 45 29.04 20.31 25.14
CA HIS A 45 28.59 19.03 25.69
C HIS A 45 28.11 19.09 27.15
N ALA A 46 27.70 20.26 27.61
CA ALA A 46 27.06 20.42 28.90
C ALA A 46 25.60 19.95 28.84
N LEU A 47 25.01 19.58 29.98
CA LEU A 47 23.59 19.24 30.04
C LEU A 47 22.75 20.42 29.52
N PRO A 48 21.75 20.18 28.64
CA PRO A 48 20.89 21.24 28.13
C PRO A 48 20.25 22.05 29.27
N ALA A 49 20.20 23.37 29.15
CA ALA A 49 19.63 24.26 30.19
C ALA A 49 18.19 23.86 30.58
N GLN A 50 17.46 23.25 29.67
CA GLN A 50 16.09 22.77 29.86
C GLN A 50 16.02 21.38 30.49
N ALA A 51 17.13 20.68 30.69
CA ALA A 51 17.15 19.30 31.22
C ALA A 51 16.37 19.14 32.51
N LYS A 52 16.36 20.17 33.37
CA LYS A 52 15.58 20.20 34.62
C LYS A 52 14.06 19.99 34.43
N PHE A 53 13.53 20.27 33.26
CA PHE A 53 12.09 20.13 32.96
C PHE A 53 11.70 18.76 32.41
N TYR A 54 12.64 17.96 31.92
CA TYR A 54 12.34 16.67 31.29
C TYR A 54 13.27 15.53 31.71
N ARG A 55 14.26 15.80 32.59
CA ARG A 55 15.24 14.78 33.01
C ARG A 55 14.58 13.52 33.59
N ASP A 56 13.51 13.69 34.33
CA ASP A 56 12.75 12.60 34.94
C ASP A 56 11.79 11.91 33.97
N LEU A 57 11.68 12.41 32.74
CA LEU A 57 10.81 11.87 31.69
C LEU A 57 11.56 11.01 30.65
N ILE A 58 12.87 10.81 30.84
CA ILE A 58 13.72 9.93 30.02
C ILE A 58 14.53 9.02 30.94
N PRO A 59 14.80 7.76 30.54
CA PRO A 59 15.60 6.85 31.33
C PRO A 59 17.07 7.33 31.42
N LEU A 60 17.68 7.14 32.57
CA LEU A 60 19.09 7.48 32.80
C LEU A 60 20.03 6.33 32.43
N THR A 61 19.52 5.16 32.19
CA THR A 61 20.27 3.94 31.87
C THR A 61 19.90 3.43 30.49
N THR A 62 20.83 2.71 29.87
CA THR A 62 20.54 1.98 28.63
C THR A 62 19.75 0.70 28.91
N PRO A 63 18.87 0.24 28.00
CA PRO A 63 18.19 -1.04 28.15
C PRO A 63 19.16 -2.21 28.24
N LYS A 64 18.80 -3.22 29.04
CA LYS A 64 19.51 -4.49 29.14
C LYS A 64 19.06 -5.46 28.02
N PRO A 65 19.79 -6.55 27.77
CA PRO A 65 19.30 -7.61 26.87
C PRO A 65 17.89 -8.08 27.27
N GLY A 66 16.97 -8.13 26.29
CA GLY A 66 15.55 -8.43 26.52
C GLY A 66 14.69 -7.21 26.90
N GLU A 67 15.28 -6.02 26.97
CA GLU A 67 14.58 -4.76 27.18
C GLU A 67 14.72 -3.84 25.95
N GLN A 68 13.88 -2.81 25.88
CA GLN A 68 14.02 -1.76 24.87
C GLN A 68 13.37 -0.44 25.34
N LEU A 69 13.73 0.66 24.68
CA LEU A 69 13.07 1.95 24.87
C LEU A 69 11.65 1.94 24.28
N ALA A 70 10.73 2.58 24.98
CA ALA A 70 9.34 2.72 24.59
C ALA A 70 8.77 4.07 24.97
N PHE A 71 7.74 4.52 24.29
CA PHE A 71 6.89 5.59 24.79
C PHE A 71 5.98 5.05 25.89
N GLU A 72 5.89 5.80 26.98
CA GLU A 72 4.85 5.66 27.99
C GLU A 72 3.94 6.88 27.90
N VAL A 73 2.64 6.64 27.85
CA VAL A 73 1.62 7.68 27.74
C VAL A 73 0.66 7.56 28.91
N ASP A 74 0.62 8.58 29.75
CA ASP A 74 -0.40 8.73 30.78
C ASP A 74 -1.66 9.33 30.16
N LEU A 75 -2.69 8.48 30.01
CA LEU A 75 -3.97 8.85 29.44
C LEU A 75 -4.74 9.84 30.34
N ASP A 76 -4.51 9.81 31.65
CA ASP A 76 -5.19 10.67 32.62
C ASP A 76 -4.64 12.09 32.59
N ALA A 77 -3.34 12.24 32.30
CA ALA A 77 -2.68 13.53 32.16
C ALA A 77 -2.84 14.16 30.76
N CYS A 78 -3.17 13.36 29.73
CA CYS A 78 -3.29 13.84 28.37
C CYS A 78 -4.54 14.69 28.16
N SER A 79 -4.38 16.02 27.98
CA SER A 79 -5.47 16.96 27.71
C SER A 79 -5.88 17.08 26.22
N GLY A 80 -5.16 16.39 25.29
CA GLY A 80 -5.43 16.50 23.85
C GLY A 80 -4.99 17.81 23.19
N CYS A 81 -4.15 18.63 23.85
CA CYS A 81 -3.74 19.97 23.41
C CYS A 81 -2.92 20.01 22.10
N LYS A 82 -2.43 18.87 21.60
CA LYS A 82 -1.60 18.71 20.40
C LYS A 82 -0.24 19.44 20.39
N ALA A 83 0.24 19.98 21.53
CA ALA A 83 1.58 20.56 21.61
C ALA A 83 2.67 19.58 21.15
N CYS A 84 2.54 18.31 21.52
CA CYS A 84 3.44 17.23 21.08
C CYS A 84 3.43 17.01 19.55
N VAL A 85 2.30 17.27 18.87
CA VAL A 85 2.17 17.17 17.42
C VAL A 85 2.92 18.31 16.75
N ALA A 86 2.65 19.56 17.18
CA ALA A 86 3.28 20.76 16.64
C ALA A 86 4.80 20.74 16.85
N ALA A 87 5.28 20.35 18.04
CA ALA A 87 6.70 20.26 18.32
C ALA A 87 7.40 19.18 17.49
N CYS A 88 6.75 18.02 17.29
CA CYS A 88 7.27 16.97 16.44
C CYS A 88 7.40 17.44 14.99
N HIS A 89 6.35 18.11 14.48
CA HIS A 89 6.31 18.64 13.12
C HIS A 89 7.44 19.65 12.88
N ASN A 90 7.55 20.64 13.74
CA ASN A 90 8.52 21.73 13.59
C ASN A 90 9.98 21.24 13.73
N LEU A 91 10.26 20.41 14.73
CA LEU A 91 11.63 19.93 14.97
C LEU A 91 12.13 19.04 13.84
N ASN A 92 11.27 18.19 13.29
CA ASN A 92 11.67 17.21 12.27
C ASN A 92 11.51 17.74 10.83
N GLY A 93 11.10 19.01 10.65
CA GLY A 93 10.90 19.63 9.35
C GLY A 93 9.96 18.79 8.47
N LEU A 94 8.78 18.45 9.02
CA LEU A 94 7.80 17.64 8.30
C LEU A 94 7.07 18.49 7.26
N GLU A 95 6.62 17.85 6.19
CA GLU A 95 5.77 18.48 5.18
C GLU A 95 4.36 18.69 5.75
N GLU A 96 3.55 19.53 5.10
CA GLU A 96 2.22 19.92 5.59
C GLU A 96 1.33 18.70 5.87
N ASP A 97 1.38 17.69 5.01
CA ASP A 97 0.59 16.45 5.12
C ASP A 97 1.32 15.34 5.90
N GLU A 98 2.54 15.57 6.37
CA GLU A 98 3.37 14.57 7.06
C GLU A 98 3.14 14.61 8.57
N ILE A 99 2.47 13.60 9.11
CA ILE A 99 2.13 13.51 10.54
C ILE A 99 2.83 12.30 11.16
N TRP A 100 3.83 12.52 12.03
CA TRP A 100 4.52 11.45 12.76
C TRP A 100 3.95 11.18 14.15
N ARG A 101 3.30 12.18 14.74
CA ARG A 101 2.57 12.06 16.00
C ARG A 101 1.17 12.62 15.83
N SER A 102 0.20 11.89 16.33
CA SER A 102 -1.22 12.26 16.26
C SER A 102 -1.85 12.20 17.65
N VAL A 103 -3.01 12.83 17.79
CA VAL A 103 -3.86 12.74 18.98
C VAL A 103 -5.24 12.31 18.52
N GLY A 104 -5.62 11.10 18.90
CA GLY A 104 -6.94 10.55 18.69
C GLY A 104 -7.89 10.87 19.83
N LEU A 105 -9.17 10.66 19.59
CA LEU A 105 -10.26 10.86 20.54
C LEU A 105 -11.12 9.61 20.64
N LEU A 106 -11.33 9.13 21.86
CA LEU A 106 -12.31 8.10 22.19
C LEU A 106 -13.45 8.71 22.98
N SER A 107 -14.66 8.28 22.73
CA SER A 107 -15.85 8.72 23.46
C SER A 107 -16.76 7.55 23.83
N GLY A 108 -17.41 7.63 24.99
CA GLY A 108 -18.29 6.59 25.50
C GLY A 108 -18.91 6.95 26.84
N GLY A 109 -19.22 5.95 27.66
CA GLY A 109 -19.88 6.13 28.94
C GLY A 109 -21.40 6.18 28.82
N SER A 110 -22.05 6.88 29.72
CA SER A 110 -23.51 7.10 29.73
C SER A 110 -23.83 8.61 29.59
N VAL A 111 -25.10 8.93 29.39
CA VAL A 111 -25.54 10.33 29.32
C VAL A 111 -25.25 11.08 30.64
N GLN A 112 -25.33 10.36 31.78
CA GLN A 112 -25.04 10.91 33.11
C GLN A 112 -23.55 11.01 33.40
N LEU A 113 -22.73 10.09 32.84
CA LEU A 113 -21.29 10.02 33.02
C LEU A 113 -20.63 9.83 31.64
N PRO A 114 -20.58 10.87 30.80
CA PRO A 114 -19.89 10.81 29.52
C PRO A 114 -18.36 10.71 29.76
N VAL A 115 -17.69 9.86 28.99
CA VAL A 115 -16.24 9.69 29.03
C VAL A 115 -15.65 10.12 27.70
N ILE A 116 -14.68 11.02 27.77
CA ILE A 116 -13.83 11.45 26.65
C ILE A 116 -12.41 11.13 27.01
N GLN A 117 -11.70 10.43 26.14
CA GLN A 117 -10.31 10.05 26.31
C GLN A 117 -9.47 10.44 25.10
N HIS A 118 -8.47 11.27 25.32
CA HIS A 118 -7.46 11.58 24.30
C HIS A 118 -6.37 10.50 24.31
N VAL A 119 -5.94 10.08 23.10
CA VAL A 119 -4.88 9.10 22.91
C VAL A 119 -3.83 9.68 21.98
N THR A 120 -2.67 10.06 22.53
CA THR A 120 -1.54 10.48 21.69
C THR A 120 -0.74 9.26 21.25
N SER A 121 -0.41 9.20 19.96
CA SER A 121 0.32 8.08 19.36
C SER A 121 1.38 8.54 18.37
N ALA A 122 2.42 7.75 18.20
CA ALA A 122 3.47 7.90 17.21
C ALA A 122 3.94 6.51 16.78
N CYS A 123 5.18 6.34 16.30
CA CYS A 123 5.74 5.01 16.10
C CYS A 123 5.81 4.24 17.42
N HIS A 124 5.36 3.00 17.40
CA HIS A 124 5.39 2.13 18.60
C HIS A 124 6.70 1.35 18.73
N HIS A 125 7.65 1.52 17.82
CA HIS A 125 8.93 0.81 17.81
C HIS A 125 8.80 -0.69 18.13
N CYS A 126 7.89 -1.35 17.44
CA CYS A 126 7.42 -2.71 17.67
C CYS A 126 8.57 -3.71 17.84
N ILE A 127 8.33 -4.78 18.62
CA ILE A 127 9.30 -5.89 18.73
C ILE A 127 9.47 -6.56 17.36
N GLU A 128 8.35 -6.81 16.65
CA GLU A 128 8.31 -7.32 15.29
C GLU A 128 7.77 -6.27 14.31
N PRO A 129 8.61 -5.33 13.83
CA PRO A 129 8.13 -4.22 13.04
C PRO A 129 7.76 -4.67 11.62
N ALA A 130 6.46 -4.70 11.31
CA ALA A 130 5.94 -5.08 10.00
C ALA A 130 6.46 -4.19 8.85
N CYS A 131 6.77 -2.92 9.12
CA CYS A 131 7.39 -2.00 8.16
C CYS A 131 8.79 -2.45 7.74
N LEU A 132 9.60 -2.97 8.68
CA LEU A 132 10.93 -3.53 8.42
C LEU A 132 10.83 -4.84 7.64
N GLN A 133 9.96 -5.76 8.11
CA GLN A 133 9.77 -7.07 7.45
C GLN A 133 9.25 -6.92 6.01
N GLY A 134 8.41 -5.90 5.75
CA GLY A 134 7.87 -5.65 4.43
C GLY A 134 8.83 -4.94 3.47
N CYS A 135 9.90 -4.32 3.95
CA CYS A 135 10.74 -3.47 3.12
C CYS A 135 11.55 -4.28 2.09
N PRO A 136 11.41 -3.99 0.77
CA PRO A 136 12.13 -4.72 -0.27
C PRO A 136 13.62 -4.36 -0.36
N VAL A 137 14.03 -3.22 0.22
CA VAL A 137 15.39 -2.66 0.10
C VAL A 137 16.09 -2.54 1.45
N ASN A 138 15.53 -3.12 2.52
CA ASN A 138 16.03 -3.02 3.89
C ASN A 138 16.28 -1.58 4.35
N ALA A 139 15.39 -0.64 3.95
CA ALA A 139 15.46 0.77 4.36
C ALA A 139 15.01 0.99 5.81
N TYR A 140 14.96 -0.02 6.63
CA TYR A 140 14.68 0.04 8.06
C TYR A 140 15.74 -0.72 8.85
N GLU A 141 16.14 -0.13 9.95
CA GLU A 141 17.05 -0.73 10.93
C GLU A 141 16.39 -0.70 12.30
N LYS A 142 16.51 -1.77 13.06
CA LYS A 142 16.16 -1.81 14.47
C LYS A 142 17.46 -1.85 15.28
N ASP A 143 17.67 -0.81 16.08
CA ASP A 143 18.84 -0.71 16.95
C ASP A 143 18.82 -1.86 17.98
N PRO A 144 19.89 -2.67 18.09
CA PRO A 144 19.89 -3.86 18.94
C PRO A 144 19.88 -3.53 20.45
N ILE A 145 20.32 -2.34 20.86
CA ILE A 145 20.40 -1.93 22.26
C ILE A 145 19.11 -1.21 22.66
N THR A 146 18.73 -0.19 21.90
CA THR A 146 17.60 0.66 22.25
C THR A 146 16.26 0.13 21.76
N GLY A 147 16.26 -0.79 20.78
CA GLY A 147 15.04 -1.28 20.12
C GLY A 147 14.38 -0.26 19.20
N ILE A 148 14.97 0.93 19.03
CA ILE A 148 14.44 1.98 18.16
C ILE A 148 14.49 1.52 16.71
N VAL A 149 13.35 1.58 16.03
CA VAL A 149 13.27 1.32 14.59
C VAL A 149 13.49 2.63 13.86
N ARG A 150 14.57 2.72 13.08
CA ARG A 150 14.92 3.90 12.27
C ARG A 150 14.65 3.63 10.79
N HIS A 151 14.37 4.68 10.04
CA HIS A 151 14.29 4.63 8.58
C HIS A 151 15.60 5.14 7.98
N LEU A 152 16.09 4.46 6.95
CA LEU A 152 17.33 4.77 6.23
C LEU A 152 16.96 5.41 4.88
N ASP A 153 16.96 6.73 4.86
CA ASP A 153 16.47 7.55 3.73
C ASP A 153 17.21 7.26 2.41
N ASP A 154 18.52 6.97 2.49
CA ASP A 154 19.36 6.69 1.31
C ASP A 154 19.06 5.34 0.64
N GLN A 155 18.49 4.40 1.39
CA GLN A 155 18.13 3.08 0.87
C GLN A 155 16.72 3.05 0.30
N CYS A 156 15.86 3.97 0.72
CA CYS A 156 14.44 3.98 0.36
C CYS A 156 14.23 4.28 -1.12
N ILE A 157 13.38 3.48 -1.77
CA ILE A 157 12.93 3.66 -3.16
C ILE A 157 11.55 4.29 -3.28
N GLY A 158 10.88 4.58 -2.15
CA GLY A 158 9.57 5.23 -2.13
C GLY A 158 8.42 4.33 -2.61
N CYS A 159 8.50 3.01 -2.45
CA CYS A 159 7.48 2.06 -2.89
C CYS A 159 6.21 2.04 -2.01
N GLN A 160 6.20 2.75 -0.91
CA GLN A 160 5.07 2.91 0.03
C GLN A 160 4.51 1.60 0.63
N TYR A 161 5.14 0.45 0.40
CA TYR A 161 4.64 -0.81 0.93
C TYR A 161 4.60 -0.86 2.46
N CYS A 162 5.55 -0.22 3.13
CA CYS A 162 5.57 -0.08 4.59
C CYS A 162 4.38 0.72 5.14
N VAL A 163 3.81 1.66 4.36
CA VAL A 163 2.57 2.38 4.72
C VAL A 163 1.39 1.41 4.77
N LEU A 164 1.33 0.48 3.82
CA LEU A 164 0.28 -0.54 3.78
C LEU A 164 0.43 -1.60 4.87
N LYS A 165 1.68 -1.90 5.27
CA LYS A 165 2.01 -2.93 6.26
C LYS A 165 1.81 -2.49 7.71
N CYS A 166 1.93 -1.19 8.01
CA CYS A 166 1.81 -0.68 9.37
C CYS A 166 0.34 -0.64 9.81
N PRO A 167 -0.05 -1.35 10.90
CA PRO A 167 -1.43 -1.33 11.38
C PRO A 167 -1.79 -0.06 12.16
N TYR A 168 -0.85 0.85 12.35
CA TYR A 168 -1.02 2.10 13.13
C TYR A 168 -0.94 3.36 12.27
N ASP A 169 -0.79 3.22 10.95
CA ASP A 169 -0.69 4.32 9.97
C ASP A 169 0.48 5.30 10.26
N VAL A 170 1.63 4.75 10.69
CA VAL A 170 2.79 5.57 11.12
C VAL A 170 3.69 6.01 9.97
N PRO A 171 4.16 5.16 9.03
CA PRO A 171 4.99 5.61 7.93
C PRO A 171 4.20 6.52 6.99
N LYS A 172 4.78 7.66 6.61
CA LYS A 172 4.19 8.64 5.68
C LYS A 172 5.10 8.83 4.47
N PHE A 173 4.50 8.94 3.30
CA PHE A 173 5.25 9.23 2.07
C PHE A 173 5.44 10.74 1.93
N SER A 174 6.67 11.16 1.65
CA SER A 174 7.03 12.54 1.35
C SER A 174 7.21 12.68 -0.17
N PRO A 175 6.28 13.34 -0.88
CA PRO A 175 6.37 13.49 -2.32
C PRO A 175 7.59 14.29 -2.77
N SER A 176 7.97 15.33 -2.02
CA SER A 176 9.11 16.17 -2.38
C SER A 176 10.44 15.43 -2.31
N LYS A 177 10.57 14.48 -1.36
CA LYS A 177 11.78 13.67 -1.16
C LYS A 177 11.75 12.34 -1.93
N GLY A 178 10.57 11.90 -2.36
CA GLY A 178 10.34 10.62 -3.02
C GLY A 178 10.62 9.41 -2.11
N ILE A 179 10.49 9.54 -0.79
CA ILE A 179 10.74 8.49 0.20
C ILE A 179 9.64 8.42 1.24
N VAL A 180 9.58 7.32 1.96
CA VAL A 180 8.76 7.21 3.17
C VAL A 180 9.58 7.69 4.37
N ARG A 181 8.94 8.36 5.32
CA ARG A 181 9.54 8.79 6.58
C ARG A 181 8.65 8.39 7.76
N LYS A 182 9.22 8.31 8.95
CA LYS A 182 8.47 8.03 10.18
C LYS A 182 9.22 8.51 11.43
N CYS A 183 8.51 8.59 12.55
CA CYS A 183 9.09 8.85 13.86
C CYS A 183 10.22 7.83 14.19
N ASP A 184 11.36 8.35 14.60
CA ASP A 184 12.57 7.64 15.05
C ASP A 184 12.82 7.80 16.56
N MET A 185 11.82 8.23 17.34
CA MET A 185 11.91 8.57 18.77
C MET A 185 12.88 9.73 19.04
N CYS A 186 13.23 10.54 18.06
CA CYS A 186 14.29 11.53 18.10
C CYS A 186 15.61 10.93 18.64
N SER A 187 16.03 9.80 18.05
CA SER A 187 17.15 8.98 18.53
C SER A 187 18.45 9.75 18.72
N ASN A 188 18.72 10.74 17.83
CA ASN A 188 19.89 11.60 17.94
C ASN A 188 19.86 12.46 19.23
N ARG A 189 18.68 12.93 19.64
CA ARG A 189 18.53 13.70 20.90
C ARG A 189 18.69 12.80 22.11
N LEU A 190 18.06 11.62 22.10
CA LEU A 190 18.21 10.64 23.18
C LEU A 190 19.66 10.22 23.38
N ALA A 191 20.44 10.09 22.30
CA ALA A 191 21.85 9.73 22.37
C ALA A 191 22.72 10.76 23.14
N VAL A 192 22.29 12.02 23.18
CA VAL A 192 22.98 13.11 23.92
C VAL A 192 22.25 13.49 25.22
N GLY A 193 21.30 12.68 25.67
CA GLY A 193 20.57 12.91 26.94
C GLY A 193 19.47 13.96 26.84
N GLU A 194 19.03 14.30 25.62
CA GLU A 194 17.90 15.20 25.39
C GLU A 194 16.60 14.44 25.15
N ALA A 195 15.49 14.95 25.68
CA ALA A 195 14.18 14.35 25.46
C ALA A 195 13.71 14.55 24.00
N PRO A 196 12.93 13.60 23.44
CA PRO A 196 12.20 13.80 22.20
C PRO A 196 11.34 15.07 22.24
N ALA A 197 11.16 15.73 21.09
CA ALA A 197 10.39 16.98 21.00
C ALA A 197 9.00 16.87 21.62
N CYS A 198 8.32 15.75 21.40
CA CYS A 198 6.96 15.50 21.93
C CYS A 198 6.93 15.30 23.46
N VAL A 199 7.99 14.79 24.05
CA VAL A 199 8.14 14.66 25.52
C VAL A 199 8.37 16.04 26.12
N GLN A 200 9.34 16.76 25.58
CA GLN A 200 9.73 18.09 26.07
C GLN A 200 8.61 19.13 25.96
N SER A 201 7.79 19.07 24.91
CA SER A 201 6.72 20.02 24.66
C SER A 201 5.42 19.73 25.39
N CYS A 202 5.30 18.57 26.07
CA CYS A 202 4.05 18.20 26.72
C CYS A 202 3.84 18.98 28.02
N PRO A 203 2.87 19.93 28.11
CA PRO A 203 2.70 20.75 29.30
C PRO A 203 2.26 19.95 30.53
N ASN A 204 1.60 18.80 30.29
CA ASN A 204 1.09 17.94 31.37
C ASN A 204 2.02 16.75 31.65
N GLN A 205 3.21 16.69 31.02
CA GLN A 205 4.14 15.56 31.14
C GLN A 205 3.51 14.19 30.92
N ALA A 206 2.48 14.14 30.06
CA ALA A 206 1.73 12.93 29.77
C ALA A 206 2.52 11.92 28.92
N ILE A 207 3.65 12.32 28.34
CA ILE A 207 4.49 11.49 27.48
C ILE A 207 5.88 11.40 28.10
N ARG A 208 6.38 10.18 28.25
CA ARG A 208 7.77 9.93 28.68
C ARG A 208 8.38 8.79 27.88
N ILE A 209 9.69 8.64 27.96
CA ILE A 209 10.41 7.46 27.49
C ILE A 209 10.66 6.56 28.68
N THR A 210 10.39 5.28 28.52
CA THR A 210 10.60 4.24 29.53
C THR A 210 11.36 3.06 28.93
N ILE A 211 11.84 2.18 29.79
CA ILE A 211 12.41 0.88 29.40
C ILE A 211 11.33 -0.17 29.66
N VAL A 212 11.04 -0.99 28.66
CA VAL A 212 10.08 -2.09 28.76
C VAL A 212 10.77 -3.44 28.57
N ASN A 213 10.26 -4.45 29.26
CA ASN A 213 10.67 -5.83 29.06
C ASN A 213 9.94 -6.40 27.84
N GLN A 214 10.68 -6.96 26.89
CA GLN A 214 10.10 -7.48 25.64
C GLN A 214 9.17 -8.67 25.88
N GLN A 215 9.49 -9.53 26.86
CA GLN A 215 8.63 -10.69 27.17
C GLN A 215 7.28 -10.25 27.77
N ALA A 216 7.28 -9.25 28.65
CA ALA A 216 6.04 -8.69 29.18
C ALA A 216 5.16 -8.09 28.08
N ILE A 217 5.76 -7.40 27.10
CA ILE A 217 5.02 -6.86 25.93
C ILE A 217 4.41 -8.00 25.08
N VAL A 218 5.10 -9.13 24.92
CA VAL A 218 4.52 -10.30 24.22
C VAL A 218 3.29 -10.80 24.96
N GLU A 219 3.38 -11.00 26.28
CA GLU A 219 2.27 -11.49 27.11
C GLU A 219 1.07 -10.52 27.11
N GLU A 220 1.32 -9.21 27.25
CA GLU A 220 0.29 -8.16 27.17
C GLU A 220 -0.38 -8.12 25.77
N SER A 221 0.42 -8.31 24.71
CA SER A 221 -0.09 -8.34 23.34
C SER A 221 -0.95 -9.58 23.05
N GLU A 222 -0.57 -10.73 23.56
CA GLU A 222 -1.38 -11.96 23.48
C GLU A 222 -2.70 -11.82 24.26
N ALA A 223 -2.67 -11.13 25.38
CA ALA A 223 -3.85 -10.78 26.15
C ALA A 223 -4.70 -9.66 25.52
N ASN A 224 -4.30 -9.14 24.34
CA ASN A 224 -4.91 -7.99 23.66
C ASN A 224 -5.03 -6.74 24.55
N GLN A 225 -4.06 -6.53 25.43
CA GLN A 225 -4.02 -5.39 26.32
C GLN A 225 -3.38 -4.19 25.61
N PHE A 226 -4.20 -3.48 24.88
CA PHE A 226 -3.80 -2.25 24.18
C PHE A 226 -4.94 -1.22 24.22
N VAL A 227 -4.78 -0.09 23.54
CA VAL A 227 -5.83 0.95 23.54
C VAL A 227 -7.11 0.43 22.87
N PRO A 228 -8.30 0.64 23.46
CA PRO A 228 -9.56 0.23 22.85
C PRO A 228 -9.72 0.76 21.42
N GLY A 229 -10.11 -0.12 20.51
CA GLY A 229 -10.30 0.23 19.10
C GLY A 229 -9.03 0.29 18.25
N ALA A 230 -7.85 0.04 18.81
CA ALA A 230 -6.61 -0.13 18.06
C ALA A 230 -6.59 -1.48 17.31
N ALA A 231 -5.63 -1.61 16.38
CA ALA A 231 -5.35 -2.89 15.73
C ALA A 231 -4.84 -3.93 16.73
N ASP A 232 -5.03 -5.21 16.40
CA ASP A 232 -4.56 -6.33 17.22
C ASP A 232 -3.04 -6.23 17.46
N PRO A 233 -2.59 -6.09 18.72
CA PRO A 233 -1.18 -5.92 19.04
C PRO A 233 -0.34 -7.16 18.78
N SER A 234 -0.91 -8.36 18.75
CA SER A 234 -0.20 -9.62 18.51
C SER A 234 0.51 -9.67 17.15
N TYR A 235 0.08 -8.83 16.19
CA TYR A 235 0.67 -8.79 14.84
C TYR A 235 2.07 -8.17 14.81
N THR A 236 2.35 -7.15 15.62
CA THR A 236 3.61 -6.40 15.56
C THR A 236 4.28 -6.21 16.91
N LEU A 237 3.61 -6.56 18.00
CA LEU A 237 4.07 -6.40 19.38
C LEU A 237 4.50 -4.95 19.66
N PRO A 238 3.55 -3.98 19.67
CA PRO A 238 3.84 -2.57 19.89
C PRO A 238 4.33 -2.32 21.32
N THR A 239 5.38 -1.54 21.50
CA THR A 239 5.99 -1.34 22.82
C THR A 239 5.51 -0.08 23.56
N THR A 240 4.68 0.77 22.94
CA THR A 240 4.10 1.92 23.62
C THR A 240 3.16 1.46 24.74
N VAL A 241 3.43 1.92 25.96
CA VAL A 241 2.62 1.62 27.16
C VAL A 241 1.63 2.76 27.39
N TYR A 242 0.34 2.43 27.46
CA TYR A 242 -0.72 3.37 27.81
C TYR A 242 -1.17 3.13 29.25
N LYS A 243 -0.99 4.13 30.13
CA LYS A 243 -1.36 4.05 31.55
C LYS A 243 -2.62 4.86 31.85
N THR A 244 -3.48 4.33 32.66
CA THR A 244 -4.64 5.02 33.24
C THR A 244 -5.01 4.41 34.56
N ASN A 245 -5.41 5.24 35.52
CA ASN A 245 -5.98 4.82 36.79
C ASN A 245 -7.52 4.72 36.73
N ARG A 246 -8.13 5.14 35.60
CA ARG A 246 -9.56 5.15 35.40
C ARG A 246 -10.02 3.86 34.71
N ALA A 247 -11.10 3.29 35.18
CA ALA A 247 -11.77 2.22 34.47
C ALA A 247 -12.40 2.78 33.19
N LEU A 248 -11.87 2.37 32.04
CA LEU A 248 -12.44 2.76 30.74
C LEU A 248 -13.75 2.01 30.49
N PRO A 249 -14.84 2.68 30.09
CA PRO A 249 -16.11 2.04 29.83
C PRO A 249 -16.01 1.11 28.60
N ARG A 250 -16.72 -0.03 28.64
CA ARG A 250 -16.70 -1.03 27.55
C ARG A 250 -17.27 -0.52 26.22
N ASN A 251 -18.06 0.56 26.24
CA ASN A 251 -18.67 1.18 25.07
C ASN A 251 -17.84 2.36 24.54
N LEU A 252 -16.56 2.43 24.89
CA LEU A 252 -15.65 3.46 24.38
C LEU A 252 -15.37 3.21 22.91
N LEU A 253 -15.68 4.18 22.05
CA LEU A 253 -15.54 4.10 20.61
C LEU A 253 -14.65 5.24 20.09
N PRO A 254 -13.86 5.00 19.04
CA PRO A 254 -13.16 6.08 18.34
C PRO A 254 -14.14 7.14 17.86
N ALA A 255 -13.76 8.42 17.92
CA ALA A 255 -14.63 9.52 17.46
C ALA A 255 -15.00 9.40 15.97
N ASP A 256 -14.13 8.77 15.19
CA ASP A 256 -14.35 8.46 13.77
C ASP A 256 -14.93 7.06 13.52
N TYR A 257 -15.53 6.43 14.57
CA TYR A 257 -16.06 5.06 14.47
C TYR A 257 -17.08 4.88 13.35
N HIS A 258 -17.90 5.86 13.11
CA HIS A 258 -18.93 5.83 12.07
C HIS A 258 -18.45 6.43 10.72
N ALA A 259 -17.31 7.10 10.71
CA ALA A 259 -16.74 7.67 9.50
C ALA A 259 -15.99 6.59 8.71
N ALA A 260 -16.19 6.57 7.42
CA ALA A 260 -15.40 5.80 6.49
C ALA A 260 -15.07 6.73 5.30
N ALA A 261 -13.80 6.89 4.99
CA ALA A 261 -13.35 7.67 3.85
C ALA A 261 -12.62 6.76 2.85
N PRO A 262 -12.76 7.01 1.54
CA PRO A 262 -12.02 6.29 0.52
C PRO A 262 -10.51 6.45 0.71
N GLN A 263 -9.77 5.37 0.52
CA GLN A 263 -8.31 5.41 0.53
C GLN A 263 -7.77 5.95 -0.79
N HIS A 264 -6.52 6.42 -0.77
CA HIS A 264 -5.86 6.89 -1.98
C HIS A 264 -5.74 5.79 -3.05
N ALA A 265 -6.11 6.13 -4.29
CA ALA A 265 -5.99 5.23 -5.44
C ALA A 265 -4.61 5.37 -6.08
N HIS A 266 -3.82 4.31 -6.05
CA HIS A 266 -2.51 4.26 -6.68
C HIS A 266 -2.64 3.89 -8.17
N MET A 267 -2.98 4.87 -9.04
CA MET A 267 -3.27 4.62 -10.46
C MET A 267 -2.19 3.81 -11.20
N PRO A 268 -0.87 4.08 -11.03
CA PRO A 268 0.16 3.26 -11.69
C PRO A 268 0.11 1.78 -11.31
N LEU A 269 -0.19 1.46 -10.04
CA LEU A 269 -0.35 0.08 -9.57
C LEU A 269 -1.63 -0.57 -10.13
N ILE A 270 -2.70 0.19 -10.30
CA ILE A 270 -3.94 -0.29 -10.92
C ILE A 270 -3.64 -0.77 -12.34
N PHE A 271 -2.99 0.07 -13.16
CA PHE A 271 -2.60 -0.31 -14.52
C PHE A 271 -1.62 -1.49 -14.54
N MET A 272 -0.61 -1.48 -13.67
CA MET A 272 0.34 -2.60 -13.52
C MET A 272 -0.40 -3.92 -13.28
N LEU A 273 -1.29 -3.98 -12.27
CA LEU A 273 -2.01 -5.20 -11.92
C LEU A 273 -2.93 -5.68 -13.04
N VAL A 274 -3.68 -4.77 -13.68
CA VAL A 274 -4.62 -5.15 -14.74
C VAL A 274 -3.89 -5.61 -15.99
N LEU A 275 -2.86 -4.89 -16.44
CA LEU A 275 -2.12 -5.22 -17.68
C LEU A 275 -1.27 -6.49 -17.51
N THR A 276 -0.62 -6.70 -16.36
CA THR A 276 0.13 -7.94 -16.13
C THR A 276 -0.79 -9.15 -16.07
N GLN A 277 -1.96 -9.05 -15.41
CA GLN A 277 -2.95 -10.11 -15.35
C GLN A 277 -3.56 -10.38 -16.74
N MET A 278 -3.84 -9.35 -17.53
CA MET A 278 -4.30 -9.45 -18.93
C MET A 278 -3.27 -10.20 -19.78
N SER A 279 -1.98 -9.87 -19.65
CA SER A 279 -0.89 -10.54 -20.35
C SER A 279 -0.78 -12.01 -19.94
N VAL A 280 -0.72 -12.32 -18.64
CA VAL A 280 -0.67 -13.70 -18.13
C VAL A 280 -1.90 -14.49 -18.59
N GLY A 281 -3.08 -13.86 -18.57
CA GLY A 281 -4.32 -14.45 -19.07
C GLY A 281 -4.26 -14.78 -20.57
N ALA A 282 -3.74 -13.86 -21.39
CA ALA A 282 -3.58 -14.08 -22.82
C ALA A 282 -2.62 -15.23 -23.15
N PHE A 283 -1.45 -15.31 -22.48
CA PHE A 283 -0.55 -16.47 -22.60
C PHE A 283 -1.21 -17.77 -22.12
N THR A 284 -2.02 -17.71 -21.06
CA THR A 284 -2.73 -18.88 -20.54
C THR A 284 -3.76 -19.39 -21.55
N VAL A 285 -4.55 -18.49 -22.14
CA VAL A 285 -5.55 -18.85 -23.16
C VAL A 285 -4.88 -19.45 -24.39
N GLU A 286 -3.78 -18.87 -24.88
CA GLU A 286 -3.02 -19.40 -26.01
C GLU A 286 -2.53 -20.84 -25.75
N ARG A 287 -1.94 -21.09 -24.57
CA ARG A 287 -1.47 -22.42 -24.19
C ARG A 287 -2.60 -23.43 -24.03
N LEU A 288 -3.73 -23.03 -23.46
CA LEU A 288 -4.90 -23.89 -23.30
C LEU A 288 -5.51 -24.26 -24.66
N LEU A 289 -5.61 -23.32 -25.59
CA LEU A 289 -6.15 -23.56 -26.93
C LEU A 289 -5.23 -24.53 -27.72
N ASP A 290 -3.91 -24.34 -27.64
CA ASP A 290 -2.95 -25.25 -28.25
C ASP A 290 -3.03 -26.67 -27.65
N TRP A 291 -3.17 -26.78 -26.34
CA TRP A 291 -3.29 -28.07 -25.64
C TRP A 291 -4.61 -28.79 -25.91
N LEU A 292 -5.72 -28.05 -26.06
CA LEU A 292 -7.05 -28.60 -26.31
C LEU A 292 -7.28 -28.91 -27.80
N SER A 293 -6.42 -28.41 -28.69
CA SER A 293 -6.53 -28.64 -30.12
C SER A 293 -6.38 -30.12 -30.46
N THR A 294 -7.34 -30.67 -31.22
CA THR A 294 -7.31 -32.09 -31.66
C THR A 294 -6.24 -32.37 -32.70
N SER A 295 -5.76 -31.34 -33.39
CA SER A 295 -4.70 -31.42 -34.42
C SER A 295 -3.60 -30.39 -34.12
N PRO A 296 -2.65 -30.71 -33.21
CA PRO A 296 -1.57 -29.81 -32.86
C PRO A 296 -0.77 -29.36 -34.10
N GLY A 297 -0.66 -28.06 -34.31
CA GLY A 297 0.10 -27.46 -35.42
C GLY A 297 -0.71 -27.22 -36.70
N GLN A 298 -2.03 -27.44 -36.70
CA GLN A 298 -2.93 -27.15 -37.85
C GLN A 298 -4.14 -26.29 -37.49
N GLY A 299 -4.29 -25.92 -36.22
CA GLY A 299 -5.40 -25.05 -35.76
C GLY A 299 -5.25 -23.59 -36.16
N ALA A 300 -6.35 -22.85 -36.16
CA ALA A 300 -6.40 -21.42 -36.47
C ALA A 300 -5.47 -20.59 -35.60
N ILE A 301 -5.18 -21.05 -34.36
CA ILE A 301 -4.29 -20.36 -33.42
C ILE A 301 -2.81 -20.42 -33.83
N GLU A 302 -2.38 -21.46 -34.55
CA GLU A 302 -0.96 -21.60 -34.96
C GLU A 302 -0.55 -20.44 -35.89
N ASN A 303 -1.41 -20.11 -36.87
CA ASN A 303 -1.16 -19.03 -37.82
C ASN A 303 -1.16 -17.64 -37.18
N THR A 304 -1.89 -17.47 -36.06
CA THR A 304 -2.01 -16.18 -35.35
C THR A 304 -1.05 -16.06 -34.18
N ARG A 305 -0.40 -17.16 -33.75
CA ARG A 305 0.47 -17.26 -32.57
C ARG A 305 1.55 -16.18 -32.50
N PRO A 306 2.36 -15.89 -33.55
CA PRO A 306 3.45 -14.91 -33.41
C PRO A 306 2.92 -13.51 -33.04
N VAL A 307 1.82 -13.08 -33.65
CA VAL A 307 1.18 -11.79 -33.36
C VAL A 307 0.55 -11.79 -31.97
N HIS A 308 -0.09 -12.89 -31.60
CA HIS A 308 -0.70 -13.08 -30.28
C HIS A 308 0.34 -12.95 -29.16
N LEU A 309 1.46 -13.66 -29.27
CA LEU A 309 2.53 -13.64 -28.28
C LEU A 309 3.15 -12.24 -28.17
N LEU A 310 3.38 -11.55 -29.30
CA LEU A 310 3.92 -10.19 -29.32
C LEU A 310 2.98 -9.21 -28.59
N ALA A 311 1.68 -9.28 -28.86
CA ALA A 311 0.69 -8.43 -28.20
C ALA A 311 0.59 -8.75 -26.69
N ALA A 312 0.52 -10.03 -26.31
CA ALA A 312 0.47 -10.45 -24.92
C ALA A 312 1.72 -9.99 -24.14
N PHE A 313 2.91 -10.17 -24.74
CA PHE A 313 4.18 -9.70 -24.18
C PHE A 313 4.19 -8.17 -24.01
N GLY A 314 3.80 -7.44 -25.06
CA GLY A 314 3.74 -5.97 -25.04
C GLY A 314 2.85 -5.44 -23.90
N LEU A 315 1.67 -6.05 -23.68
CA LEU A 315 0.79 -5.71 -22.56
C LEU A 315 1.44 -5.93 -21.21
N GLY A 316 2.13 -7.06 -21.04
CA GLY A 316 2.88 -7.35 -19.81
C GLY A 316 4.00 -6.33 -19.53
N MET A 317 4.77 -5.99 -20.55
CA MET A 317 5.83 -4.99 -20.45
C MET A 317 5.30 -3.60 -20.13
N LEU A 318 4.19 -3.19 -20.74
CA LEU A 318 3.51 -1.92 -20.41
C LEU A 318 3.05 -1.91 -18.94
N GLY A 319 2.54 -3.02 -18.44
CA GLY A 319 2.18 -3.16 -17.02
C GLY A 319 3.39 -3.00 -16.10
N LEU A 320 4.50 -3.66 -16.40
CA LEU A 320 5.73 -3.57 -15.61
C LEU A 320 6.33 -2.15 -15.65
N VAL A 321 6.29 -1.49 -16.80
CA VAL A 321 6.72 -0.09 -16.93
C VAL A 321 5.81 0.83 -16.10
N ALA A 322 4.50 0.62 -16.12
CA ALA A 322 3.56 1.39 -15.30
C ALA A 322 3.92 1.34 -13.80
N SER A 323 4.44 0.20 -13.31
CA SER A 323 4.84 0.06 -11.91
C SER A 323 5.97 1.02 -11.48
N LEU A 324 6.82 1.44 -12.40
CA LEU A 324 7.92 2.36 -12.09
C LEU A 324 7.42 3.76 -11.71
N PHE A 325 6.27 4.17 -12.25
CA PHE A 325 5.67 5.48 -11.94
C PHE A 325 5.03 5.56 -10.55
N HIS A 326 4.93 4.42 -9.86
CA HIS A 326 4.52 4.40 -8.45
C HIS A 326 5.69 4.68 -7.49
N LEU A 327 6.91 4.47 -7.92
CA LEU A 327 8.10 4.61 -7.07
C LEU A 327 8.50 6.09 -6.95
N GLY A 328 8.80 6.52 -5.73
CA GLY A 328 9.37 7.85 -5.51
C GLY A 328 10.78 8.01 -6.09
N ARG A 329 11.54 6.90 -6.17
CA ARG A 329 12.91 6.86 -6.73
C ARG A 329 13.05 5.68 -7.70
N PRO A 330 12.48 5.73 -8.92
CA PRO A 330 12.43 4.60 -9.85
C PRO A 330 13.79 4.06 -10.29
N PHE A 331 14.82 4.92 -10.40
CA PHE A 331 16.16 4.51 -10.78
C PHE A 331 16.85 3.57 -9.77
N TYR A 332 16.36 3.52 -8.53
CA TYR A 332 16.85 2.61 -7.49
C TYR A 332 16.05 1.32 -7.37
N ALA A 333 15.09 1.08 -8.28
CA ALA A 333 14.20 -0.11 -8.25
C ALA A 333 14.98 -1.44 -8.24
N PHE A 334 16.18 -1.48 -8.85
CA PHE A 334 17.04 -2.67 -8.86
C PHE A 334 17.41 -3.16 -7.46
N ARG A 335 17.38 -2.29 -6.43
CA ARG A 335 17.65 -2.68 -5.03
C ARG A 335 16.55 -3.57 -4.44
N ALA A 336 15.39 -3.65 -5.07
CA ALA A 336 14.25 -4.41 -4.55
C ALA A 336 14.51 -5.93 -4.42
N PHE A 337 15.61 -6.45 -4.98
CA PHE A 337 16.03 -7.84 -4.77
C PHE A 337 16.64 -8.12 -3.38
N ILE A 338 17.04 -7.08 -2.63
CA ILE A 338 17.71 -7.21 -1.32
C ILE A 338 16.78 -7.88 -0.30
N GLY A 339 15.48 -7.55 -0.31
CA GLY A 339 14.49 -8.04 0.64
C GLY A 339 13.82 -9.37 0.30
N LEU A 340 14.35 -10.18 -0.62
CA LEU A 340 13.71 -11.43 -1.09
C LEU A 340 13.30 -12.40 0.02
N ARG A 341 14.03 -12.43 1.12
CA ARG A 341 13.78 -13.36 2.23
C ARG A 341 12.50 -13.00 3.01
N THR A 342 12.16 -11.71 3.12
CA THR A 342 11.10 -11.22 4.00
C THR A 342 9.97 -10.51 3.27
N SER A 343 10.27 -9.80 2.18
CA SER A 343 9.32 -8.95 1.46
C SER A 343 8.61 -9.68 0.32
N TRP A 344 7.28 -9.69 0.34
CA TRP A 344 6.47 -10.18 -0.78
C TRP A 344 6.61 -9.31 -2.02
N LEU A 345 6.89 -8.01 -1.88
CA LEU A 345 7.13 -7.12 -3.00
C LEU A 345 8.41 -7.52 -3.76
N SER A 346 9.48 -7.91 -3.07
CA SER A 346 10.69 -8.44 -3.71
C SER A 346 10.41 -9.73 -4.49
N ARG A 347 9.59 -10.62 -3.93
CA ARG A 347 9.19 -11.88 -4.59
C ARG A 347 8.31 -11.63 -5.81
N GLU A 348 7.41 -10.65 -5.76
CA GLU A 348 6.59 -10.21 -6.88
C GLU A 348 7.46 -9.70 -8.04
N ILE A 349 8.42 -8.83 -7.74
CA ILE A 349 9.36 -8.29 -8.73
C ILE A 349 10.19 -9.41 -9.37
N LEU A 350 10.67 -10.37 -8.58
CA LEU A 350 11.39 -11.54 -9.11
C LEU A 350 10.49 -12.42 -9.98
N GLY A 351 9.25 -12.69 -9.54
CA GLY A 351 8.28 -13.51 -10.26
C GLY A 351 7.92 -12.92 -11.62
N PHE A 352 7.58 -11.63 -11.67
CA PHE A 352 7.31 -10.95 -12.93
C PHE A 352 8.57 -10.71 -13.77
N GLY A 353 9.75 -10.56 -13.17
CA GLY A 353 11.03 -10.51 -13.89
C GLY A 353 11.34 -11.83 -14.61
N LEU A 354 11.10 -12.96 -13.94
CA LEU A 354 11.23 -14.29 -14.55
C LEU A 354 10.20 -14.49 -15.67
N PHE A 355 8.93 -14.12 -15.41
CA PHE A 355 7.87 -14.14 -16.43
C PHE A 355 8.26 -13.32 -17.66
N ALA A 356 8.71 -12.07 -17.49
CA ALA A 356 9.11 -11.20 -18.59
C ALA A 356 10.26 -11.80 -19.41
N LYS A 357 11.27 -12.38 -18.76
CA LYS A 357 12.38 -13.05 -19.43
C LYS A 357 11.94 -14.26 -20.24
N LEU A 358 11.14 -15.16 -19.66
CA LEU A 358 10.64 -16.36 -20.34
C LEU A 358 9.67 -15.98 -21.46
N ALA A 359 8.78 -15.02 -21.23
CA ALA A 359 7.84 -14.52 -22.23
C ALA A 359 8.56 -13.86 -23.41
N ALA A 360 9.64 -13.11 -23.17
CA ALA A 360 10.45 -12.54 -24.24
C ALA A 360 11.06 -13.64 -25.13
N ILE A 361 11.67 -14.66 -24.55
CA ILE A 361 12.25 -15.79 -25.29
C ILE A 361 11.14 -16.51 -26.08
N TYR A 362 10.02 -16.83 -25.43
CA TYR A 362 8.90 -17.54 -26.05
C TYR A 362 8.30 -16.76 -27.21
N THR A 363 8.19 -15.44 -27.09
CA THR A 363 7.63 -14.54 -28.11
C THR A 363 8.56 -14.36 -29.31
N VAL A 364 9.88 -14.34 -29.10
CA VAL A 364 10.84 -14.10 -30.18
C VAL A 364 11.12 -15.35 -31.00
N LEU A 365 11.09 -16.54 -30.39
CA LEU A 365 11.42 -17.80 -31.07
C LEU A 365 10.69 -18.04 -32.40
N PRO A 366 9.37 -17.80 -32.57
CA PRO A 366 8.67 -17.99 -33.83
C PRO A 366 9.12 -17.07 -34.98
N TRP A 367 9.82 -15.96 -34.64
CA TRP A 367 10.34 -15.00 -35.63
C TRP A 367 11.75 -15.30 -36.10
N LEU A 368 12.45 -16.24 -35.45
CA LEU A 368 13.80 -16.67 -35.80
C LEU A 368 13.75 -17.82 -36.82
N SER A 369 14.52 -17.72 -37.90
CA SER A 369 14.60 -18.80 -38.87
C SER A 369 15.35 -20.02 -38.28
N GLU A 370 14.92 -21.23 -38.67
CA GLU A 370 15.61 -22.47 -38.27
C GLU A 370 17.10 -22.47 -38.69
N ALA A 371 17.41 -21.87 -39.84
CA ALA A 371 18.78 -21.71 -40.31
C ALA A 371 19.62 -20.83 -39.39
N TRP A 372 19.05 -19.76 -38.82
CA TRP A 372 19.71 -18.91 -37.85
C TRP A 372 19.95 -19.62 -36.52
N LEU A 373 18.94 -20.33 -36.03
CA LEU A 373 19.04 -21.11 -34.79
C LEU A 373 20.09 -22.23 -34.91
N SER A 374 20.09 -22.96 -36.03
CA SER A 374 21.06 -24.05 -36.29
C SER A 374 22.49 -23.53 -36.44
N HIS A 375 22.69 -22.33 -36.96
CA HIS A 375 24.01 -21.68 -37.00
C HIS A 375 24.63 -21.50 -35.61
N TRP A 376 23.80 -21.28 -34.59
CA TRP A 376 24.22 -21.16 -33.19
C TRP A 376 24.16 -22.49 -32.41
N GLY A 377 23.92 -23.62 -33.09
CA GLY A 377 23.77 -24.92 -32.46
C GLY A 377 22.50 -25.09 -31.62
N LEU A 378 21.52 -24.21 -31.83
CA LEU A 378 20.25 -24.19 -31.09
C LEU A 378 19.17 -24.85 -31.98
N ALA A 379 18.89 -26.12 -31.77
CA ALA A 379 17.72 -26.78 -32.36
C ALA A 379 16.63 -26.86 -31.27
N VAL A 380 15.59 -26.06 -31.42
CA VAL A 380 14.45 -26.05 -30.49
C VAL A 380 13.38 -27.01 -31.00
N SER A 381 13.18 -28.13 -30.30
CA SER A 381 12.08 -29.06 -30.64
C SER A 381 10.72 -28.44 -30.26
N ARG A 382 9.66 -28.92 -30.89
CA ARG A 382 8.28 -28.51 -30.58
C ARG A 382 7.93 -28.74 -29.11
N ASP A 383 8.40 -29.85 -28.53
CA ASP A 383 8.17 -30.15 -27.11
C ASP A 383 8.86 -29.17 -26.19
N GLN A 384 10.09 -28.77 -26.50
CA GLN A 384 10.81 -27.73 -25.75
C GLN A 384 10.12 -26.38 -25.85
N TYR A 385 9.60 -26.03 -27.04
CA TYR A 385 8.82 -24.80 -27.24
C TYR A 385 7.53 -24.83 -26.40
N ASN A 386 6.81 -25.95 -26.38
CA ASN A 386 5.62 -26.13 -25.58
C ASN A 386 5.91 -26.06 -24.07
N GLN A 387 7.01 -26.68 -23.62
CA GLN A 387 7.47 -26.60 -22.23
C GLN A 387 7.79 -25.14 -21.82
N LEU A 388 8.45 -24.40 -22.71
CA LEU A 388 8.73 -22.97 -22.49
C LEU A 388 7.42 -22.17 -22.37
N GLY A 389 6.41 -22.42 -23.21
CA GLY A 389 5.10 -21.76 -23.12
C GLY A 389 4.42 -22.03 -21.77
N TRP A 390 4.45 -23.27 -21.27
CA TRP A 390 3.93 -23.58 -19.94
C TRP A 390 4.77 -22.96 -18.83
N ALA A 391 6.09 -22.84 -18.98
CA ALA A 391 6.94 -22.14 -18.04
C ALA A 391 6.60 -20.64 -17.95
N VAL A 392 6.23 -20.00 -19.08
CA VAL A 392 5.71 -18.62 -19.10
C VAL A 392 4.41 -18.53 -18.29
N VAL A 393 3.45 -19.42 -18.50
CA VAL A 393 2.19 -19.42 -17.76
C VAL A 393 2.42 -19.61 -16.26
N VAL A 394 3.23 -20.61 -15.87
CA VAL A 394 3.51 -20.90 -14.45
C VAL A 394 4.22 -19.73 -13.78
N SER A 395 5.23 -19.15 -14.43
CA SER A 395 5.94 -17.98 -13.86
C SER A 395 5.05 -16.75 -13.77
N GLY A 396 4.18 -16.50 -14.76
CA GLY A 396 3.20 -15.42 -14.75
C GLY A 396 2.17 -15.57 -13.63
N LEU A 397 1.58 -16.76 -13.48
CA LEU A 397 0.67 -17.08 -12.36
C LEU A 397 1.40 -16.99 -11.02
N GLY A 398 2.67 -17.38 -10.95
CA GLY A 398 3.51 -17.19 -9.77
C GLY A 398 3.70 -15.72 -9.40
N GLY A 399 3.91 -14.84 -10.38
CA GLY A 399 3.95 -13.39 -10.20
C GLY A 399 2.63 -12.84 -9.66
N VAL A 400 1.50 -13.25 -10.26
CA VAL A 400 0.14 -12.89 -9.78
C VAL A 400 -0.08 -13.38 -8.36
N TRP A 401 0.36 -14.59 -8.02
CA TRP A 401 0.26 -15.12 -6.66
C TRP A 401 1.08 -14.30 -5.66
N CYS A 402 2.28 -13.87 -6.04
CA CYS A 402 3.08 -12.97 -5.19
C CYS A 402 2.36 -11.64 -4.94
N SER A 403 1.69 -11.08 -5.96
CA SER A 403 0.82 -9.89 -5.79
C SER A 403 -0.31 -10.16 -4.79
N VAL A 404 -0.96 -11.31 -4.85
CA VAL A 404 -2.01 -11.71 -3.88
C VAL A 404 -1.46 -11.73 -2.46
N MET A 405 -0.32 -12.38 -2.25
CA MET A 405 0.31 -12.50 -0.92
C MET A 405 0.85 -11.17 -0.40
N LEU A 406 1.24 -10.25 -1.31
CA LEU A 406 1.64 -8.90 -0.95
C LEU A 406 0.49 -8.19 -0.21
N TYR A 407 -0.72 -8.21 -0.77
CA TYR A 407 -1.88 -7.57 -0.15
C TYR A 407 -2.38 -8.33 1.09
N ASP A 408 -2.42 -9.66 1.07
CA ASP A 408 -2.80 -10.48 2.24
C ASP A 408 -1.92 -10.17 3.46
N SER A 409 -0.61 -10.02 3.24
CA SER A 409 0.35 -9.75 4.31
C SER A 409 0.15 -8.39 4.99
N THR A 410 -0.69 -7.50 4.45
CA THR A 410 -1.06 -6.23 5.10
C THR A 410 -2.11 -6.40 6.19
N ARG A 411 -2.68 -7.59 6.34
CA ARG A 411 -3.72 -7.94 7.33
C ARG A 411 -5.02 -7.10 7.21
N ARG A 412 -5.27 -6.50 6.04
CA ARG A 412 -6.52 -5.78 5.78
C ARG A 412 -7.60 -6.77 5.37
N VAL A 413 -8.75 -6.75 6.05
CA VAL A 413 -9.80 -7.77 5.93
C VAL A 413 -10.37 -7.91 4.51
N LEU A 414 -10.41 -6.83 3.73
CA LEU A 414 -10.85 -6.86 2.32
C LEU A 414 -9.81 -7.55 1.42
N TRP A 415 -8.53 -7.54 1.78
CA TRP A 415 -7.40 -8.02 0.99
C TRP A 415 -6.89 -9.41 1.38
N THR A 416 -7.71 -10.22 2.06
CA THR A 416 -7.36 -11.60 2.37
C THR A 416 -7.09 -12.42 1.09
N TRP A 417 -6.14 -13.35 1.15
CA TRP A 417 -5.68 -14.12 -0.01
C TRP A 417 -6.81 -14.80 -0.81
N PRO A 418 -7.88 -15.37 -0.20
CA PRO A 418 -8.93 -15.98 -1.00
C PRO A 418 -9.72 -14.97 -1.83
N ARG A 419 -9.99 -13.78 -1.24
CA ARG A 419 -10.72 -12.71 -1.92
C ARG A 419 -9.88 -12.06 -3.02
N THR A 420 -8.64 -11.73 -2.68
CA THR A 420 -7.70 -11.11 -3.63
C THR A 420 -7.33 -12.07 -4.75
N GLY A 421 -7.03 -13.33 -4.42
CA GLY A 421 -6.68 -14.37 -5.38
C GLY A 421 -7.80 -14.62 -6.38
N PHE A 422 -9.03 -14.78 -5.90
CA PHE A 422 -10.19 -14.93 -6.79
C PHE A 422 -10.32 -13.74 -7.75
N ARG A 423 -10.26 -12.50 -7.26
CA ARG A 423 -10.38 -11.29 -8.08
C ARG A 423 -9.28 -11.21 -9.13
N PHE A 424 -8.01 -11.47 -8.75
CA PHE A 424 -6.85 -11.34 -9.63
C PHE A 424 -6.85 -12.41 -10.72
N LEU A 425 -7.13 -13.67 -10.39
CA LEU A 425 -7.22 -14.75 -11.35
C LEU A 425 -8.39 -14.55 -12.34
N MET A 426 -9.55 -14.11 -11.82
CA MET A 426 -10.68 -13.77 -12.67
C MET A 426 -10.38 -12.60 -13.61
N THR A 427 -9.65 -11.57 -13.18
CA THR A 427 -9.22 -10.48 -14.08
C THR A 427 -8.36 -11.02 -15.22
N GLY A 428 -7.41 -11.93 -14.93
CA GLY A 428 -6.60 -12.57 -15.97
C GLY A 428 -7.45 -13.32 -16.99
N ALA A 429 -8.43 -14.11 -16.54
CA ALA A 429 -9.33 -14.84 -17.44
C ALA A 429 -10.23 -13.91 -18.25
N LEU A 430 -10.89 -12.93 -17.59
CA LEU A 430 -11.85 -12.02 -18.23
C LEU A 430 -11.21 -11.04 -19.22
N LEU A 431 -9.93 -10.74 -19.08
CA LEU A 431 -9.21 -9.92 -20.04
C LEU A 431 -8.39 -10.76 -21.03
N GLY A 432 -7.88 -11.90 -20.63
CA GLY A 432 -7.14 -12.81 -21.51
C GLY A 432 -8.00 -13.34 -22.65
N ILE A 433 -9.21 -13.79 -22.36
CA ILE A 433 -10.13 -14.35 -23.36
C ILE A 433 -10.46 -13.36 -24.50
N PRO A 434 -11.03 -12.17 -24.24
CA PRO A 434 -11.38 -11.24 -25.30
C PRO A 434 -10.15 -10.64 -26.00
N THR A 435 -9.01 -10.55 -25.31
CA THR A 435 -7.74 -10.16 -25.93
C THR A 435 -7.29 -11.20 -26.95
N SER A 436 -7.33 -12.47 -26.61
CA SER A 436 -6.97 -13.56 -27.52
C SER A 436 -7.92 -13.62 -28.72
N LEU A 437 -9.23 -13.45 -28.51
CA LEU A 437 -10.22 -13.38 -29.59
C LEU A 437 -9.95 -12.20 -30.52
N LEU A 438 -9.72 -11.00 -29.96
CA LEU A 438 -9.47 -9.81 -30.77
C LEU A 438 -8.21 -9.96 -31.63
N ILE A 439 -7.11 -10.47 -31.03
CA ILE A 439 -5.85 -10.68 -31.76
C ILE A 439 -6.03 -11.71 -32.88
N SER A 440 -6.75 -12.82 -32.62
CA SER A 440 -7.03 -13.84 -33.62
C SER A 440 -7.87 -13.30 -34.78
N PHE A 441 -8.92 -12.54 -34.48
CA PHE A 441 -9.75 -11.91 -35.49
C PHE A 441 -8.99 -10.83 -36.29
N ALA A 442 -8.17 -10.02 -35.64
CA ALA A 442 -7.33 -9.03 -36.31
C ALA A 442 -6.30 -9.70 -37.23
N ALA A 443 -5.64 -10.76 -36.76
CA ALA A 443 -4.70 -11.51 -37.57
C ALA A 443 -5.36 -12.21 -38.76
N ALA A 444 -6.56 -12.77 -38.59
CA ALA A 444 -7.33 -13.35 -39.69
C ALA A 444 -7.77 -12.30 -40.73
N ALA A 445 -8.13 -11.11 -40.29
CA ALA A 445 -8.51 -10.02 -41.18
C ALA A 445 -7.32 -9.48 -42.01
N TRP A 446 -6.08 -9.61 -41.47
CA TRP A 446 -4.87 -9.19 -42.16
C TRP A 446 -4.23 -10.26 -43.03
N SER A 447 -4.31 -11.52 -42.59
CA SER A 447 -3.73 -12.69 -43.26
C SER A 447 -4.88 -13.49 -43.88
N SER A 448 -4.95 -13.62 -45.15
CA SER A 448 -5.99 -14.42 -45.86
C SER A 448 -5.96 -15.93 -45.56
N SER A 449 -5.21 -16.36 -44.51
CA SER A 449 -5.01 -17.77 -44.19
C SER A 449 -6.16 -18.43 -43.43
N ASN A 450 -6.94 -17.67 -42.64
CA ASN A 450 -8.12 -18.17 -41.91
C ASN A 450 -9.27 -17.17 -42.01
N THR A 451 -10.49 -17.67 -42.05
CA THR A 451 -11.69 -16.81 -41.99
C THR A 451 -12.09 -16.59 -40.52
N ILE A 452 -12.69 -15.43 -40.19
CA ILE A 452 -13.24 -15.17 -38.84
C ILE A 452 -14.26 -16.24 -38.46
N GLN A 453 -15.00 -16.80 -39.47
CA GLN A 453 -15.96 -17.85 -39.24
C GLN A 453 -15.27 -19.14 -38.74
N GLU A 454 -14.17 -19.55 -39.35
CA GLU A 454 -13.39 -20.71 -38.91
C GLU A 454 -12.91 -20.57 -37.46
N ILE A 455 -12.42 -19.36 -37.07
CA ILE A 455 -12.03 -19.09 -35.70
C ILE A 455 -13.21 -19.19 -34.73
N MET A 456 -14.37 -18.67 -35.14
CA MET A 456 -15.60 -18.76 -34.34
C MET A 456 -16.07 -20.20 -34.14
N ASP A 457 -15.97 -21.03 -35.19
CA ASP A 457 -16.39 -22.43 -35.15
C ASP A 457 -15.38 -23.32 -34.42
N ASP A 458 -14.08 -23.03 -34.50
CA ASP A 458 -13.01 -23.78 -33.81
C ASP A 458 -13.06 -23.52 -32.30
N TYR A 459 -12.83 -22.28 -31.83
CA TYR A 459 -12.75 -21.96 -30.41
C TYR A 459 -13.47 -20.68 -29.98
N GLY A 460 -13.77 -19.77 -30.87
CA GLY A 460 -14.31 -18.44 -30.52
C GLY A 460 -15.64 -18.53 -29.78
N ARG A 461 -16.53 -19.45 -30.20
CA ARG A 461 -17.81 -19.69 -29.53
C ARG A 461 -17.63 -20.19 -28.09
N VAL A 462 -16.72 -21.13 -27.90
CA VAL A 462 -16.43 -21.70 -26.57
C VAL A 462 -15.87 -20.62 -25.63
N LEU A 463 -14.96 -19.79 -26.15
CA LEU A 463 -14.39 -18.68 -25.38
C LEU A 463 -15.41 -17.61 -25.00
N CYS A 464 -16.34 -17.27 -25.94
CA CYS A 464 -17.47 -16.37 -25.65
C CYS A 464 -18.36 -16.95 -24.52
N GLY A 465 -18.66 -18.26 -24.59
CA GLY A 465 -19.41 -18.94 -23.51
C GLY A 465 -18.72 -18.88 -22.16
N TRP A 466 -17.42 -19.17 -22.09
CA TRP A 466 -16.65 -19.06 -20.87
C TRP A 466 -16.59 -17.64 -20.35
N LEU A 467 -16.46 -16.63 -21.21
CA LEU A 467 -16.45 -15.22 -20.82
C LEU A 467 -17.75 -14.81 -20.14
N VAL A 468 -18.91 -15.27 -20.66
CA VAL A 468 -20.23 -15.03 -20.04
C VAL A 468 -20.32 -15.67 -18.66
N VAL A 469 -19.91 -16.93 -18.54
CA VAL A 469 -19.97 -17.67 -17.27
C VAL A 469 -19.05 -17.03 -16.22
N LEU A 470 -17.80 -16.83 -16.57
CA LEU A 470 -16.81 -16.27 -15.63
C LEU A 470 -17.13 -14.82 -15.26
N GLY A 471 -17.60 -14.01 -16.22
CA GLY A 471 -18.04 -12.64 -15.98
C GLY A 471 -19.24 -12.59 -15.03
N GLY A 472 -20.24 -13.44 -15.25
CA GLY A 472 -21.38 -13.56 -14.34
C GLY A 472 -20.97 -13.97 -12.93
N ILE A 473 -20.13 -15.01 -12.79
CA ILE A 473 -19.61 -15.47 -11.51
C ILE A 473 -18.87 -14.34 -10.77
N LYS A 474 -17.99 -13.61 -11.46
CA LYS A 474 -17.22 -12.52 -10.86
C LYS A 474 -18.12 -11.39 -10.39
N LEU A 475 -19.07 -10.94 -11.21
CA LEU A 475 -20.01 -9.87 -10.85
C LEU A 475 -20.87 -10.27 -9.65
N ILE A 476 -21.40 -11.49 -9.62
CA ILE A 476 -22.17 -12.01 -8.47
C ILE A 476 -21.28 -12.02 -7.22
N TYR A 477 -20.04 -12.51 -7.33
CA TYR A 477 -19.11 -12.54 -6.22
C TYR A 477 -18.81 -11.13 -5.67
N GLU A 478 -18.57 -10.15 -6.54
CA GLU A 478 -18.34 -8.76 -6.13
C GLU A 478 -19.55 -8.18 -5.38
N MET A 479 -20.78 -8.51 -5.82
CA MET A 479 -22.00 -8.07 -5.15
C MET A 479 -22.21 -8.71 -3.77
N THR A 480 -21.57 -9.83 -3.47
CA THR A 480 -21.72 -10.47 -2.13
C THR A 480 -21.23 -9.58 -0.99
N ILE A 481 -20.42 -8.55 -1.24
CA ILE A 481 -19.98 -7.63 -0.19
C ILE A 481 -21.14 -6.88 0.46
N PHE A 482 -22.21 -6.59 -0.29
CA PHE A 482 -23.37 -5.88 0.23
C PHE A 482 -24.17 -6.66 1.27
N ARG A 483 -23.99 -8.00 1.37
CA ARG A 483 -24.56 -8.80 2.48
C ARG A 483 -24.11 -8.30 3.86
N HIS A 484 -22.89 -7.70 3.95
CA HIS A 484 -22.36 -7.19 5.20
C HIS A 484 -23.10 -5.94 5.70
N LEU A 485 -23.89 -5.25 4.86
CA LEU A 485 -24.75 -4.14 5.29
C LEU A 485 -25.80 -4.59 6.32
N LEU A 486 -26.23 -5.85 6.25
CA LEU A 486 -27.20 -6.45 7.17
C LEU A 486 -26.59 -6.79 8.55
N ALA A 487 -25.26 -6.77 8.70
CA ALA A 487 -24.61 -7.05 9.97
C ALA A 487 -24.96 -6.00 11.03
N ARG A 488 -25.26 -6.44 12.26
CA ARG A 488 -25.56 -5.52 13.38
C ARG A 488 -24.32 -4.69 13.77
N GLN A 489 -23.15 -5.32 13.80
CA GLN A 489 -21.90 -4.67 14.17
C GLN A 489 -21.25 -3.96 12.97
N LEU A 490 -20.57 -2.84 13.24
CA LEU A 490 -19.84 -2.08 12.23
C LEU A 490 -18.45 -2.71 11.99
N THR A 491 -18.43 -3.79 11.20
CA THR A 491 -17.21 -4.48 10.82
C THR A 491 -16.46 -3.73 9.71
N PRO A 492 -15.14 -3.96 9.48
CA PRO A 492 -14.42 -3.38 8.35
C PRO A 492 -15.07 -3.66 7.00
N LEU A 493 -15.64 -4.87 6.79
CA LEU A 493 -16.36 -5.21 5.55
C LEU A 493 -17.67 -4.45 5.40
N LYS A 494 -18.40 -4.20 6.52
CA LYS A 494 -19.59 -3.35 6.48
C LYS A 494 -19.24 -1.92 6.08
N ARG A 495 -18.15 -1.37 6.63
CA ARG A 495 -17.66 -0.03 6.25
C ARG A 495 -17.26 0.02 4.78
N SER A 496 -16.55 -0.99 4.25
CA SER A 496 -16.27 -1.10 2.82
C SER A 496 -17.54 -1.15 1.98
N ALA A 497 -18.56 -1.92 2.39
CA ALA A 497 -19.85 -1.98 1.69
C ALA A 497 -20.59 -0.62 1.73
N MET A 498 -20.52 0.11 2.85
CA MET A 498 -21.08 1.46 2.98
C MET A 498 -20.39 2.46 2.03
N LEU A 499 -19.06 2.41 1.91
CA LEU A 499 -18.32 3.24 0.95
C LEU A 499 -18.75 2.94 -0.50
N LEU A 500 -18.87 1.67 -0.86
CA LEU A 500 -19.30 1.24 -2.20
C LEU A 500 -20.73 1.67 -2.53
N GLN A 501 -21.63 1.75 -1.54
CA GLN A 501 -23.00 2.21 -1.70
C GLN A 501 -23.12 3.75 -1.62
N GLY A 502 -22.23 4.41 -0.88
CA GLY A 502 -22.22 5.85 -0.65
C GLY A 502 -21.31 6.60 -1.62
N GLU A 503 -20.15 7.04 -1.15
CA GLU A 503 -19.23 7.91 -1.90
C GLU A 503 -18.72 7.30 -3.19
N LEU A 504 -18.50 5.98 -3.21
CA LEU A 504 -18.01 5.23 -4.37
C LEU A 504 -19.14 4.64 -5.24
N SER A 505 -20.42 4.97 -4.97
CA SER A 505 -21.57 4.35 -5.64
C SER A 505 -21.55 4.54 -7.16
N ARG A 506 -21.17 5.73 -7.66
CA ARG A 506 -21.07 5.99 -9.10
C ARG A 506 -20.06 5.05 -9.76
N VAL A 507 -18.88 4.90 -9.16
CA VAL A 507 -17.84 4.00 -9.68
C VAL A 507 -18.28 2.55 -9.60
N THR A 508 -18.96 2.16 -8.54
CA THR A 508 -19.52 0.82 -8.34
C THR A 508 -20.54 0.48 -9.43
N VAL A 509 -21.47 1.38 -9.72
CA VAL A 509 -22.45 1.20 -10.80
C VAL A 509 -21.76 1.12 -12.17
N GLN A 510 -20.81 2.01 -12.45
CA GLN A 510 -20.03 1.97 -13.69
C GLN A 510 -19.28 0.64 -13.85
N ARG A 511 -18.67 0.13 -12.78
CA ARG A 511 -18.01 -1.20 -12.75
C ARG A 511 -18.99 -2.30 -13.18
N VAL A 512 -20.17 -2.33 -12.58
CA VAL A 512 -21.20 -3.37 -12.89
C VAL A 512 -21.66 -3.25 -14.33
N LEU A 513 -21.98 -2.07 -14.82
CA LEU A 513 -22.41 -1.83 -16.20
C LEU A 513 -21.32 -2.24 -17.21
N CYS A 514 -20.08 -1.83 -16.98
CA CYS A 514 -18.96 -2.22 -17.83
C CYS A 514 -18.76 -3.75 -17.86
N GLY A 515 -18.85 -4.40 -16.71
CA GLY A 515 -18.74 -5.85 -16.61
C GLY A 515 -19.89 -6.59 -17.30
N LEU A 516 -21.13 -6.11 -17.14
CA LEU A 516 -22.30 -6.67 -17.85
C LEU A 516 -22.17 -6.52 -19.36
N ILE A 517 -21.83 -5.34 -19.86
CA ILE A 517 -21.69 -5.10 -21.30
C ILE A 517 -20.51 -5.88 -21.87
N GLY A 518 -19.33 -5.75 -21.25
CA GLY A 518 -18.08 -6.30 -21.77
C GLY A 518 -17.94 -7.81 -21.64
N CYS A 519 -18.40 -8.39 -20.50
CA CYS A 519 -18.18 -9.81 -20.23
C CYS A 519 -19.42 -10.69 -20.37
N VAL A 520 -20.65 -10.11 -20.42
CA VAL A 520 -21.88 -10.91 -20.46
C VAL A 520 -22.69 -10.63 -21.72
N LEU A 521 -23.12 -9.39 -21.96
CA LEU A 521 -24.07 -9.08 -23.03
C LEU A 521 -23.45 -9.22 -24.43
N LEU A 522 -22.33 -8.56 -24.69
CA LEU A 522 -21.67 -8.61 -25.99
C LEU A 522 -21.12 -10.01 -26.32
N PRO A 523 -20.40 -10.70 -25.44
CA PRO A 523 -19.99 -12.07 -25.70
C PRO A 523 -21.17 -13.03 -25.83
N GLY A 524 -22.23 -12.83 -25.03
CA GLY A 524 -23.47 -13.61 -25.13
C GLY A 524 -24.19 -13.44 -26.48
N ALA A 525 -24.21 -12.21 -26.99
CA ALA A 525 -24.73 -11.93 -28.32
C ALA A 525 -23.87 -12.62 -29.41
N LEU A 526 -22.53 -12.52 -29.34
CA LEU A 526 -21.62 -13.21 -30.26
C LEU A 526 -21.81 -14.73 -30.21
N PHE A 527 -21.97 -15.30 -29.02
CA PHE A 527 -22.26 -16.72 -28.83
C PHE A 527 -23.59 -17.15 -29.46
N ALA A 528 -24.64 -16.35 -29.28
CA ALA A 528 -25.98 -16.65 -29.81
C ALA A 528 -26.01 -16.52 -31.33
N PHE A 529 -25.47 -15.45 -31.89
CA PHE A 529 -25.44 -15.22 -33.33
C PHE A 529 -24.65 -16.27 -34.10
N SER A 530 -23.57 -16.81 -33.49
CA SER A 530 -22.79 -17.88 -34.14
C SER A 530 -23.52 -19.21 -34.24
N LYS A 531 -24.67 -19.41 -33.55
CA LYS A 531 -25.53 -20.62 -33.64
C LYS A 531 -26.64 -20.53 -34.68
N LEU A 532 -26.92 -19.32 -35.16
CA LEU A 532 -27.96 -19.13 -36.16
C LEU A 532 -27.40 -19.49 -37.56
N ASP A 533 -27.82 -20.65 -38.09
CA ASP A 533 -27.58 -21.06 -39.47
C ASP A 533 -28.38 -20.16 -40.44
N SER A 534 -28.19 -18.84 -40.33
CA SER A 534 -28.89 -17.93 -41.21
C SER A 534 -28.03 -17.67 -42.46
N PRO A 535 -28.67 -17.58 -43.68
CA PRO A 535 -27.97 -17.31 -44.95
C PRO A 535 -27.34 -15.91 -45.00
N HIS A 536 -27.57 -15.08 -43.99
CA HIS A 536 -26.89 -13.80 -43.78
C HIS A 536 -25.77 -13.99 -42.75
N ALA A 537 -24.60 -14.43 -43.24
CA ALA A 537 -23.37 -14.47 -42.42
C ALA A 537 -23.16 -13.12 -41.73
N VAL A 538 -23.02 -13.13 -40.41
CA VAL A 538 -22.67 -11.93 -39.62
C VAL A 538 -21.41 -11.31 -40.22
N SER A 539 -21.44 -10.05 -40.59
CA SER A 539 -20.31 -9.45 -41.28
C SER A 539 -19.05 -9.54 -40.40
N PRO A 540 -17.89 -9.92 -40.93
CA PRO A 540 -16.64 -9.98 -40.20
C PRO A 540 -16.33 -8.69 -39.43
N ARG A 541 -16.69 -7.54 -39.99
CA ARG A 541 -16.53 -6.22 -39.37
C ARG A 541 -17.35 -6.06 -38.08
N PHE A 542 -18.55 -6.66 -38.06
CA PHE A 542 -19.39 -6.62 -36.85
C PHE A 542 -18.79 -7.46 -35.74
N VAL A 543 -18.28 -8.66 -36.03
CA VAL A 543 -17.64 -9.54 -35.02
C VAL A 543 -16.41 -8.88 -34.41
N VAL A 544 -15.52 -8.32 -35.25
CA VAL A 544 -14.34 -7.57 -34.79
C VAL A 544 -14.77 -6.36 -33.98
N GLY A 545 -15.72 -5.56 -34.47
CA GLY A 545 -16.21 -4.38 -33.76
C GLY A 545 -16.82 -4.71 -32.40
N ALA A 546 -17.67 -5.76 -32.35
CA ALA A 546 -18.25 -6.23 -31.07
C ALA A 546 -17.18 -6.72 -30.08
N THR A 547 -16.15 -7.40 -30.60
CA THR A 547 -15.03 -7.87 -29.72
C THR A 547 -14.18 -6.72 -29.21
N VAL A 548 -13.92 -5.70 -30.05
CA VAL A 548 -13.20 -4.47 -29.59
C VAL A 548 -13.98 -3.77 -28.48
N VAL A 549 -15.29 -3.59 -28.69
CA VAL A 549 -16.16 -2.95 -27.71
C VAL A 549 -16.25 -3.79 -26.41
N SER A 550 -16.39 -5.13 -26.54
CA SER A 550 -16.39 -6.07 -25.43
C SER A 550 -15.11 -5.96 -24.61
N LEU A 551 -13.95 -6.03 -25.25
CA LEU A 551 -12.65 -5.88 -24.59
C LEU A 551 -12.51 -4.49 -23.94
N GLY A 552 -12.93 -3.42 -24.62
CA GLY A 552 -12.88 -2.05 -24.09
C GLY A 552 -13.69 -1.91 -22.80
N PHE A 553 -14.93 -2.40 -22.79
CA PHE A 553 -15.76 -2.40 -21.58
C PHE A 553 -15.23 -3.35 -20.50
N ALA A 554 -14.74 -4.54 -20.85
CA ALA A 554 -14.13 -5.45 -19.90
C ALA A 554 -12.89 -4.81 -19.25
N PHE A 555 -12.00 -4.22 -20.03
CA PHE A 555 -10.79 -3.55 -19.54
C PHE A 555 -11.14 -2.37 -18.63
N LEU A 556 -12.04 -1.48 -19.05
CA LEU A 556 -12.49 -0.37 -18.21
C LEU A 556 -13.13 -0.89 -16.91
N GLY A 557 -13.95 -1.94 -17.01
CA GLY A 557 -14.57 -2.59 -15.86
C GLY A 557 -13.52 -3.11 -14.86
N GLU A 558 -12.45 -3.75 -15.32
CA GLU A 558 -11.38 -4.27 -14.46
C GLU A 558 -10.50 -3.15 -13.87
N ILE A 559 -10.29 -2.04 -14.59
CA ILE A 559 -9.66 -0.83 -14.02
C ILE A 559 -10.51 -0.26 -12.88
N LEU A 560 -11.83 -0.13 -13.07
CA LEU A 560 -12.75 0.35 -12.04
C LEU A 560 -12.82 -0.61 -10.85
N GLU A 561 -12.81 -1.92 -11.09
CA GLU A 561 -12.74 -2.92 -10.01
C GLU A 561 -11.47 -2.75 -9.19
N ARG A 562 -10.33 -2.57 -9.84
CA ARG A 562 -9.05 -2.39 -9.16
C ARG A 562 -8.97 -1.05 -8.43
N TYR A 563 -9.58 -0.01 -8.98
CA TYR A 563 -9.77 1.26 -8.29
C TYR A 563 -10.58 1.06 -6.99
N LEU A 564 -11.72 0.38 -7.07
CA LEU A 564 -12.55 0.07 -5.89
C LEU A 564 -11.82 -0.84 -4.89
N PHE A 565 -10.98 -1.76 -5.35
CA PHE A 565 -10.14 -2.61 -4.50
C PHE A 565 -9.21 -1.78 -3.59
N PHE A 566 -8.62 -0.70 -4.11
CA PHE A 566 -7.76 0.20 -3.32
C PHE A 566 -8.57 1.18 -2.48
N THR A 567 -9.60 1.80 -3.04
CA THR A 567 -10.29 2.91 -2.39
C THR A 567 -11.31 2.48 -1.33
N SER A 568 -11.92 1.30 -1.46
CA SER A 568 -12.93 0.84 -0.51
C SER A 568 -12.38 0.06 0.68
N VAL A 569 -11.06 -0.19 0.74
CA VAL A 569 -10.45 -0.89 1.87
C VAL A 569 -10.40 0.00 3.10
N ILE A 570 -10.73 -0.56 4.25
CA ILE A 570 -10.56 0.13 5.53
C ILE A 570 -9.14 -0.11 6.04
N ALA A 571 -8.34 0.96 6.05
CA ALA A 571 -6.99 0.92 6.60
C ALA A 571 -7.05 0.92 8.13
N PRO A 572 -6.32 0.02 8.81
CA PRO A 572 -6.18 0.09 10.25
C PRO A 572 -5.33 1.32 10.61
N LYS A 573 -5.67 1.96 11.74
CA LYS A 573 -4.96 3.11 12.30
C LYS A 573 -5.17 3.17 13.81
N MET A 574 -4.46 4.06 14.48
CA MET A 574 -4.75 4.34 15.89
C MET A 574 -6.14 4.97 16.05
N PRO A 575 -6.88 4.61 17.11
CA PRO A 575 -8.28 4.99 17.26
C PRO A 575 -8.47 6.50 17.37
N GLY A 576 -9.49 7.02 16.67
CA GLY A 576 -9.90 8.42 16.72
C GLY A 576 -8.88 9.41 16.13
N THR A 577 -7.84 8.94 15.44
CA THR A 577 -6.90 9.81 14.72
C THR A 577 -7.54 10.31 13.43
N PRO A 578 -7.27 11.56 13.01
CA PRO A 578 -7.75 12.07 11.72
C PRO A 578 -7.37 11.12 10.59
N ALA A 579 -8.18 11.05 9.55
CA ALA A 579 -7.75 10.47 8.28
C ALA A 579 -6.67 11.40 7.70
N ALA A 580 -5.56 10.85 7.27
CA ALA A 580 -4.52 11.58 6.57
C ALA A 580 -4.97 11.91 5.14
#